data_1864f39a87ee69b63c58c9fc8055aa2a
#
_entry.id   1864f39a87ee69b63c58c9fc8055aa2a
#
_cell.length_a   1.000
_cell.length_b   1.000
_cell.length_c   1.000
_cell.angle_alpha   90.00
_cell.angle_beta   90.00
_cell.angle_gamma   90.00
#
_symmetry.space_group_name_H-M   'P 1'
#
loop_
_entity.id
_entity.type
_entity.pdbx_description
1 polymer ?
#
loop_
_entity_poly.entity_id
_entity_poly.type
_entity_poly.pdbx_seq_one_letter_code
_entity_poly.pdbx_strand_id
1 'polypeptide(L)'
;AQINYLQESIFHTAAGTATFSAATLYRLSQDGLRIGATLSNFGTTARFSGNDLEIQYDNIPGQNGDNGVLPGSRATDAFSVPTTFRVGLAQPLALGRDARLLLAVDALHPADNTESMSFGAELMLRSQFALRAGYQSLFLQDSEVGLTGGVGFKSAVEGVRYHVDYGWADQGRLEDTHRFSFGLLF
;
A
#
# COMPACT_ATOMS: atom_id res chain seq x y z
N ALA A 1 -7.87 13.25 3.50
CA ALA A 1 -8.38 12.76 2.23
C ALA A 1 -7.41 13.13 1.11
N GLN A 2 -7.34 12.32 0.05
CA GLN A 2 -6.46 12.51 -1.10
C GLN A 2 -7.21 12.10 -2.36
N ILE A 3 -6.99 12.83 -3.45
CA ILE A 3 -7.46 12.47 -4.79
C ILE A 3 -6.20 12.25 -5.63
N ASN A 4 -6.18 11.14 -6.38
CA ASN A 4 -5.11 10.82 -7.32
C ASN A 4 -5.70 10.66 -8.71
N TYR A 5 -4.94 11.07 -9.71
CA TYR A 5 -5.20 10.74 -11.10
C TYR A 5 -4.04 9.88 -11.61
N LEU A 6 -4.37 8.71 -12.12
CA LEU A 6 -3.41 7.78 -12.72
C LEU A 6 -3.62 7.77 -14.22
N GLN A 7 -2.51 7.86 -14.95
CA GLN A 7 -2.50 7.70 -16.39
C GLN A 7 -1.41 6.70 -16.77
N GLU A 8 -1.78 5.75 -17.57
CA GLU A 8 -0.88 4.75 -18.13
C GLU A 8 -0.93 4.83 -19.65
N SER A 9 0.21 4.74 -20.30
CA SER A 9 0.33 4.84 -21.75
C SER A 9 1.24 3.72 -22.27
N ILE A 10 0.80 3.05 -23.32
CA ILE A 10 1.54 2.00 -24.02
C ILE A 10 1.49 2.35 -25.50
N PHE A 11 2.63 2.72 -26.08
CA PHE A 11 2.73 3.24 -27.46
C PHE A 11 1.74 4.38 -27.73
N HIS A 12 0.73 4.16 -28.57
CA HIS A 12 -0.30 5.16 -28.94
C HIS A 12 -1.65 4.88 -28.30
N THR A 13 -1.67 4.11 -27.20
CA THR A 13 -2.86 3.89 -26.38
C THR A 13 -2.64 4.45 -24.99
N ALA A 14 -3.69 4.93 -24.37
CA ALA A 14 -3.67 5.41 -23.01
C ALA A 14 -4.93 5.01 -22.24
N ALA A 15 -4.77 4.84 -20.94
CA ALA A 15 -5.85 4.67 -20.00
C ALA A 15 -5.69 5.65 -18.84
N GLY A 16 -6.79 6.19 -18.33
CA GLY A 16 -6.76 7.10 -17.19
C GLY A 16 -7.88 6.80 -16.21
N THR A 17 -7.59 6.96 -14.91
CA THR A 17 -8.58 6.81 -13.85
C THR A 17 -8.29 7.76 -12.70
N ALA A 18 -9.35 8.16 -12.01
CA ALA A 18 -9.25 8.94 -10.78
C ALA A 18 -9.60 8.06 -9.58
N THR A 19 -8.83 8.20 -8.51
CA THR A 19 -9.07 7.50 -7.25
C THR A 19 -9.15 8.48 -6.09
N PHE A 20 -9.94 8.11 -5.09
CA PHE A 20 -10.09 8.81 -3.83
C PHE A 20 -9.58 7.93 -2.69
N SER A 21 -8.88 8.53 -1.74
CA SER A 21 -8.44 7.88 -0.51
C SER A 21 -8.80 8.74 0.69
N ALA A 22 -9.25 8.10 1.75
CA ALA A 22 -9.58 8.76 3.02
C ALA A 22 -9.03 7.94 4.19
N ALA A 23 -8.58 8.65 5.23
CA ALA A 23 -8.13 8.04 6.47
C ALA A 23 -8.65 8.81 7.67
N THR A 24 -8.89 8.08 8.74
CA THR A 24 -9.22 8.64 10.05
C THR A 24 -8.38 7.97 11.13
N LEU A 25 -8.05 8.74 12.16
CA LEU A 25 -7.39 8.26 13.35
C LEU A 25 -8.11 8.84 14.58
N TYR A 26 -8.71 7.95 15.33
CA TYR A 26 -9.35 8.29 16.60
C TYR A 26 -8.44 7.88 17.76
N ARG A 27 -8.27 8.76 18.73
CA ARG A 27 -7.53 8.50 19.98
C ARG A 27 -8.49 8.59 21.15
N LEU A 28 -8.60 7.50 21.88
CA LEU A 28 -9.51 7.44 23.03
C LEU A 28 -9.04 8.36 24.18
N SER A 29 -7.71 8.49 24.34
CA SER A 29 -7.07 9.44 25.25
C SER A 29 -5.63 9.71 24.74
N GLN A 30 -4.90 10.63 25.38
CA GLN A 30 -3.52 10.96 24.95
C GLN A 30 -2.59 9.74 24.93
N ASP A 31 -2.69 8.86 25.93
CA ASP A 31 -1.91 7.62 26.05
C ASP A 31 -2.80 6.37 25.92
N GLY A 32 -3.99 6.50 25.36
CA GLY A 32 -4.96 5.42 25.22
C GLY A 32 -4.97 4.76 23.86
N LEU A 33 -5.93 3.86 23.71
CA LEU A 33 -6.19 3.14 22.49
C LEU A 33 -6.37 4.10 21.31
N ARG A 34 -5.73 3.76 20.19
CA ARG A 34 -5.85 4.44 18.91
C ARG A 34 -6.54 3.50 17.93
N ILE A 35 -7.51 4.02 17.23
CA ILE A 35 -8.27 3.30 16.20
C ILE A 35 -8.07 4.05 14.89
N GLY A 36 -7.49 3.37 13.89
CA GLY A 36 -7.30 3.91 12.56
C GLY A 36 -8.17 3.20 11.54
N ALA A 37 -8.67 3.91 10.55
CA ALA A 37 -9.30 3.32 9.38
C ALA A 37 -8.85 4.08 8.14
N THR A 38 -8.59 3.33 7.06
CA THR A 38 -8.18 3.89 5.77
C THR A 38 -8.91 3.18 4.65
N LEU A 39 -9.51 3.97 3.75
CA LEU A 39 -10.00 3.52 2.46
C LEU A 39 -9.06 4.11 1.41
N SER A 40 -8.44 3.27 0.60
CA SER A 40 -7.50 3.69 -0.44
C SER A 40 -7.98 3.27 -1.82
N ASN A 41 -7.69 4.10 -2.82
CA ASN A 41 -7.91 3.82 -4.23
C ASN A 41 -9.38 3.54 -4.60
N PHE A 42 -10.33 4.09 -3.86
CA PHE A 42 -11.74 4.04 -4.26
C PHE A 42 -11.93 4.93 -5.50
N GLY A 43 -12.32 4.36 -6.64
CA GLY A 43 -12.38 5.15 -7.86
C GLY A 43 -13.07 4.48 -9.03
N THR A 44 -12.88 5.06 -10.21
CA THR A 44 -13.46 4.61 -11.45
C THR A 44 -12.63 3.54 -12.15
N THR A 45 -13.22 2.83 -13.08
CA THR A 45 -12.51 1.92 -13.97
C THR A 45 -11.84 2.69 -15.10
N ALA A 46 -10.69 2.21 -15.58
CA ALA A 46 -10.03 2.67 -16.77
C ALA A 46 -10.13 1.66 -17.90
N ARG A 47 -10.01 2.14 -19.14
CA ARG A 47 -9.85 1.33 -20.35
C ARG A 47 -8.79 1.96 -21.23
N PHE A 48 -8.01 1.12 -21.88
CA PHE A 48 -7.11 1.63 -22.91
C PHE A 48 -7.91 2.05 -24.14
N SER A 49 -7.57 3.20 -24.69
CA SER A 49 -8.09 3.75 -25.96
C SER A 49 -6.95 4.41 -26.72
N GLY A 50 -7.02 4.43 -28.04
CA GLY A 50 -6.00 5.05 -28.88
C GLY A 50 -5.79 4.33 -30.20
N ASN A 51 -4.90 4.87 -31.02
CA ASN A 51 -4.75 4.51 -32.43
C ASN A 51 -4.30 3.04 -32.65
N ASP A 52 -3.55 2.48 -31.69
CA ASP A 52 -3.09 1.07 -31.83
C ASP A 52 -4.23 0.05 -31.66
N LEU A 53 -5.41 0.51 -31.22
CA LEU A 53 -6.61 -0.32 -31.15
C LEU A 53 -7.50 -0.18 -32.37
N GLU A 54 -7.17 0.70 -33.28
CA GLU A 54 -7.92 0.85 -34.54
C GLU A 54 -7.67 -0.35 -35.43
N ILE A 55 -8.76 -0.87 -35.99
CA ILE A 55 -8.76 -1.98 -36.94
C ILE A 55 -9.59 -1.64 -38.16
N GLN A 56 -9.28 -2.29 -39.26
CA GLN A 56 -10.15 -2.31 -40.41
C GLN A 56 -10.98 -3.60 -40.36
N TYR A 57 -12.29 -3.47 -40.33
CA TYR A 57 -13.25 -4.57 -40.26
C TYR A 57 -13.93 -4.77 -41.59
N ASP A 58 -13.78 -5.97 -42.18
CA ASP A 58 -14.51 -6.38 -43.36
C ASP A 58 -15.90 -6.89 -42.95
N ASN A 59 -16.95 -6.18 -43.35
CA ASN A 59 -18.34 -6.51 -43.02
C ASN A 59 -18.87 -7.67 -43.83
N ILE A 60 -18.23 -8.02 -45.00
CA ILE A 60 -18.71 -9.08 -45.91
C ILE A 60 -17.53 -9.95 -46.37
N PRO A 61 -16.98 -10.79 -45.49
CA PRO A 61 -15.75 -11.57 -45.79
C PRO A 61 -15.90 -12.59 -46.94
N GLY A 62 -17.11 -12.83 -47.45
CA GLY A 62 -17.38 -13.76 -48.54
C GLY A 62 -17.42 -13.12 -49.92
N GLN A 63 -17.25 -11.84 -50.09
CA GLN A 63 -17.20 -11.14 -51.37
C GLN A 63 -15.82 -10.55 -51.60
N ASN A 64 -15.15 -11.01 -52.64
CA ASN A 64 -13.86 -10.46 -53.06
C ASN A 64 -14.06 -9.05 -53.67
N GLY A 65 -13.34 -8.05 -53.15
CA GLY A 65 -13.37 -6.64 -53.61
C GLY A 65 -13.36 -5.66 -52.47
N ASP A 66 -13.12 -4.37 -52.77
CA ASP A 66 -13.09 -3.30 -51.79
C ASP A 66 -14.54 -2.83 -51.46
N ASN A 67 -15.29 -3.69 -50.80
CA ASN A 67 -16.74 -3.51 -50.62
C ASN A 67 -17.13 -3.24 -49.16
N GLY A 68 -16.32 -2.55 -48.40
CA GLY A 68 -16.80 -2.08 -47.12
C GLY A 68 -15.90 -2.33 -45.94
N VAL A 69 -14.62 -2.01 -46.09
CA VAL A 69 -13.75 -1.90 -44.93
C VAL A 69 -14.26 -0.77 -44.05
N LEU A 70 -14.78 -1.13 -42.91
CA LEU A 70 -15.25 -0.18 -41.90
C LEU A 70 -14.17 0.06 -40.88
N PRO A 71 -13.89 1.31 -40.50
CA PRO A 71 -13.05 1.59 -39.37
C PRO A 71 -13.73 1.06 -38.09
N GLY A 72 -13.00 0.26 -37.33
CA GLY A 72 -13.43 -0.28 -36.05
C GLY A 72 -12.36 -0.06 -34.99
N SER A 73 -12.72 -0.24 -33.75
CA SER A 73 -11.77 -0.21 -32.63
C SER A 73 -11.95 -1.46 -31.79
N ARG A 74 -10.84 -2.07 -31.38
CA ARG A 74 -10.85 -3.17 -30.40
C ARG A 74 -11.20 -2.62 -29.04
N ALA A 75 -12.24 -3.15 -28.41
CA ALA A 75 -12.52 -2.86 -27.02
C ALA A 75 -11.53 -3.62 -26.12
N THR A 76 -10.93 -2.91 -25.20
CA THR A 76 -10.13 -3.52 -24.11
C THR A 76 -11.02 -3.76 -22.88
N ASP A 77 -10.63 -4.69 -22.04
CA ASP A 77 -11.30 -4.88 -20.76
C ASP A 77 -11.08 -3.66 -19.86
N ALA A 78 -12.08 -3.37 -19.03
CA ALA A 78 -11.96 -2.34 -18.03
C ALA A 78 -11.20 -2.90 -16.82
N PHE A 79 -10.30 -2.09 -16.26
CA PHE A 79 -9.60 -2.40 -15.02
C PHE A 79 -9.77 -1.27 -14.01
N SER A 80 -9.64 -1.60 -12.73
CA SER A 80 -9.65 -0.62 -11.65
C SER A 80 -8.36 -0.70 -10.86
N VAL A 81 -7.97 0.41 -10.26
CA VAL A 81 -6.93 0.38 -9.22
C VAL A 81 -7.53 -0.36 -8.01
N PRO A 82 -6.85 -1.38 -7.46
CA PRO A 82 -7.40 -2.15 -6.35
C PRO A 82 -7.76 -1.27 -5.14
N THR A 83 -9.04 -1.28 -4.80
CA THR A 83 -9.51 -0.61 -3.59
C THR A 83 -9.09 -1.41 -2.38
N THR A 84 -8.56 -0.73 -1.37
CA THR A 84 -8.10 -1.36 -0.14
C THR A 84 -8.75 -0.70 1.06
N PHE A 85 -9.34 -1.50 1.94
CA PHE A 85 -9.82 -1.06 3.25
C PHE A 85 -8.91 -1.63 4.34
N ARG A 86 -8.46 -0.76 5.25
CA ARG A 86 -7.62 -1.15 6.38
C ARG A 86 -8.20 -0.59 7.67
N VAL A 87 -8.24 -1.43 8.71
CA VAL A 87 -8.57 -1.01 10.08
C VAL A 87 -7.44 -1.44 11.00
N GLY A 88 -6.99 -0.52 11.83
CA GLY A 88 -5.91 -0.76 12.78
C GLY A 88 -6.27 -0.33 14.20
N LEU A 89 -5.75 -1.08 15.14
CA LEU A 89 -5.80 -0.77 16.56
C LEU A 89 -4.37 -0.68 17.10
N ALA A 90 -4.08 0.31 17.91
CA ALA A 90 -2.79 0.44 18.56
C ALA A 90 -2.95 0.89 20.01
N GLN A 91 -2.34 0.13 20.92
CA GLN A 91 -2.39 0.40 22.35
C GLN A 91 -1.00 0.71 22.89
N PRO A 92 -0.72 1.98 23.26
CA PRO A 92 0.48 2.31 24.02
C PRO A 92 0.31 1.90 25.48
N LEU A 93 1.38 1.36 26.05
CA LEU A 93 1.48 0.93 27.45
C LEU A 93 2.75 1.54 28.05
N ALA A 94 2.61 2.24 29.17
CA ALA A 94 3.75 2.75 29.91
C ALA A 94 4.33 1.61 30.79
N LEU A 95 5.61 1.27 30.61
CA LEU A 95 6.33 0.30 31.41
C LEU A 95 7.31 1.03 32.34
N GLY A 96 6.76 1.76 33.32
CA GLY A 96 7.53 2.62 34.20
C GLY A 96 7.88 3.98 33.59
N ARG A 97 9.03 4.56 34.01
CA ARG A 97 9.41 5.93 33.60
C ARG A 97 10.17 5.97 32.27
N ASP A 98 10.94 4.93 31.98
CA ASP A 98 11.92 4.93 30.90
C ASP A 98 11.57 3.98 29.75
N ALA A 99 10.48 3.24 29.86
CA ALA A 99 10.06 2.29 28.85
C ALA A 99 8.59 2.48 28.45
N ARG A 100 8.31 2.35 27.16
CA ARG A 100 6.97 2.38 26.59
C ARG A 100 6.85 1.25 25.56
N LEU A 101 5.82 0.45 25.68
CA LEU A 101 5.46 -0.59 24.72
C LEU A 101 4.26 -0.12 23.90
N LEU A 102 4.36 -0.23 22.60
CA LEU A 102 3.25 -0.07 21.67
C LEU A 102 2.90 -1.44 21.09
N LEU A 103 1.65 -1.87 21.24
CA LEU A 103 1.12 -3.04 20.57
C LEU A 103 0.18 -2.59 19.47
N ALA A 104 0.25 -3.20 18.31
CA ALA A 104 -0.61 -2.86 17.17
C ALA A 104 -1.11 -4.11 16.46
N VAL A 105 -2.32 -4.01 15.91
CA VAL A 105 -2.92 -4.98 15.02
C VAL A 105 -3.61 -4.26 13.88
N ASP A 106 -3.38 -4.73 12.66
CA ASP A 106 -4.02 -4.22 11.45
C ASP A 106 -4.74 -5.35 10.74
N ALA A 107 -5.94 -5.09 10.27
CA ALA A 107 -6.69 -5.92 9.33
C ALA A 107 -6.75 -5.21 7.97
N LEU A 108 -6.44 -5.94 6.92
CA LEU A 108 -6.40 -5.47 5.54
C LEU A 108 -7.42 -6.26 4.71
N HIS A 109 -8.29 -5.54 4.01
CA HIS A 109 -9.26 -6.10 3.08
C HIS A 109 -9.06 -5.44 1.70
N PRO A 110 -8.28 -6.04 0.79
CA PRO A 110 -8.17 -5.59 -0.59
C PRO A 110 -9.35 -6.12 -1.42
N ALA A 111 -9.76 -5.37 -2.45
CA ALA A 111 -10.88 -5.77 -3.32
C ALA A 111 -10.51 -6.91 -4.29
N ASP A 112 -9.23 -7.15 -4.51
CA ASP A 112 -8.69 -8.09 -5.51
C ASP A 112 -7.87 -9.23 -4.89
N ASN A 113 -7.85 -9.35 -3.57
CA ASN A 113 -7.09 -10.38 -2.86
C ASN A 113 -7.76 -10.78 -1.55
N THR A 114 -7.24 -11.81 -0.89
CA THR A 114 -7.71 -12.32 0.40
C THR A 114 -7.37 -11.34 1.53
N GLU A 115 -8.23 -11.30 2.55
CA GLU A 115 -7.96 -10.52 3.75
C GLU A 115 -6.73 -11.05 4.48
N SER A 116 -6.06 -10.13 5.14
CA SER A 116 -4.89 -10.45 5.96
C SER A 116 -4.87 -9.64 7.25
N MET A 117 -4.18 -10.16 8.24
CA MET A 117 -3.93 -9.46 9.51
C MET A 117 -2.43 -9.35 9.76
N SER A 118 -2.04 -8.29 10.43
CA SER A 118 -0.66 -8.07 10.85
C SER A 118 -0.62 -7.66 12.31
N PHE A 119 0.39 -8.13 13.03
CA PHE A 119 0.62 -7.77 14.43
C PHE A 119 2.01 -7.17 14.57
N GLY A 120 2.13 -6.18 15.44
CA GLY A 120 3.39 -5.53 15.71
C GLY A 120 3.52 -5.08 17.16
N ALA A 121 4.77 -5.05 17.61
CA ALA A 121 5.15 -4.51 18.90
C ALA A 121 6.40 -3.62 18.74
N GLU A 122 6.39 -2.49 19.42
CA GLU A 122 7.56 -1.61 19.55
C GLU A 122 7.82 -1.33 21.02
N LEU A 123 9.01 -1.68 21.49
CA LEU A 123 9.52 -1.30 22.80
C LEU A 123 10.45 -0.10 22.65
N MET A 124 10.05 1.05 23.18
CA MET A 124 10.85 2.27 23.24
C MET A 124 11.50 2.39 24.61
N LEU A 125 12.83 2.47 24.66
CA LEU A 125 13.62 2.63 25.87
C LEU A 125 14.22 4.04 25.92
N ARG A 126 14.08 4.72 27.08
CA ARG A 126 14.59 6.07 27.33
C ARG A 126 14.28 7.08 26.23
N SER A 127 13.18 6.85 25.49
CA SER A 127 12.81 7.64 24.32
C SER A 127 13.89 7.73 23.23
N GLN A 128 14.89 6.88 23.25
CA GLN A 128 16.04 6.88 22.33
C GLN A 128 16.13 5.59 21.53
N PHE A 129 16.00 4.43 22.17
CA PHE A 129 16.16 3.13 21.54
C PHE A 129 14.81 2.49 21.28
N ALA A 130 14.59 2.01 20.06
CA ALA A 130 13.41 1.26 19.66
C ALA A 130 13.81 -0.17 19.30
N LEU A 131 13.08 -1.15 19.85
CA LEU A 131 13.12 -2.54 19.42
C LEU A 131 11.74 -2.87 18.84
N ARG A 132 11.71 -3.47 17.65
CA ARG A 132 10.47 -3.76 16.91
C ARG A 132 10.44 -5.23 16.53
N ALA A 133 9.28 -5.82 16.66
CA ALA A 133 8.98 -7.16 16.16
C ALA A 133 7.55 -7.19 15.63
N GLY A 134 7.31 -8.00 14.63
CA GLY A 134 5.97 -8.13 14.06
C GLY A 134 5.85 -9.37 13.21
N TYR A 135 4.62 -9.66 12.85
CA TYR A 135 4.26 -10.68 11.88
C TYR A 135 3.26 -10.09 10.89
N GLN A 136 3.56 -10.20 9.60
CA GLN A 136 2.74 -9.66 8.53
C GLN A 136 1.92 -10.75 7.84
N SER A 137 0.81 -10.34 7.25
CA SER A 137 0.00 -11.15 6.34
C SER A 137 -0.46 -12.50 6.90
N LEU A 138 -0.80 -12.56 8.21
CA LEU A 138 -1.48 -13.71 8.79
C LEU A 138 -2.77 -13.99 8.02
N PHE A 139 -3.09 -15.28 7.86
CA PHE A 139 -4.24 -15.82 7.14
C PHE A 139 -4.22 -15.63 5.62
N LEU A 140 -3.22 -14.94 5.06
CA LEU A 140 -3.03 -14.88 3.62
C LEU A 140 -2.42 -16.20 3.15
N GLN A 141 -3.14 -16.96 2.33
CA GLN A 141 -2.63 -18.17 1.72
C GLN A 141 -1.46 -17.83 0.79
N ASP A 142 -0.43 -18.66 0.80
CA ASP A 142 0.80 -18.49 0.01
C ASP A 142 1.53 -17.15 0.26
N SER A 143 1.36 -16.57 1.46
CA SER A 143 2.12 -15.37 1.83
C SER A 143 3.60 -15.71 1.97
N GLU A 144 4.43 -14.98 1.24
CA GLU A 144 5.89 -15.06 1.38
C GLU A 144 6.41 -14.13 2.50
N VAL A 145 5.59 -13.24 3.02
CA VAL A 145 5.96 -12.30 4.10
C VAL A 145 5.49 -12.83 5.44
N GLY A 146 6.39 -12.87 6.41
CA GLY A 146 6.12 -13.42 7.74
C GLY A 146 6.69 -12.56 8.86
N LEU A 147 7.70 -13.08 9.50
CA LEU A 147 8.34 -12.44 10.65
C LEU A 147 9.09 -11.17 10.24
N THR A 148 8.96 -10.12 11.06
CA THR A 148 9.69 -8.86 10.87
C THR A 148 10.35 -8.43 12.16
N GLY A 149 11.48 -7.76 12.04
CA GLY A 149 12.22 -7.22 13.18
C GLY A 149 12.88 -5.90 12.86
N GLY A 150 13.21 -5.13 13.88
CA GLY A 150 13.91 -3.87 13.65
C GLY A 150 14.45 -3.24 14.92
N VAL A 151 15.45 -2.40 14.73
CA VAL A 151 16.01 -1.57 15.78
C VAL A 151 16.09 -0.12 15.33
N GLY A 152 15.94 0.80 16.26
CA GLY A 152 16.01 2.22 15.96
C GLY A 152 16.75 2.96 17.06
N PHE A 153 17.42 4.02 16.67
CA PHE A 153 18.04 4.96 17.60
C PHE A 153 17.69 6.38 17.19
N LYS A 154 17.28 7.19 18.15
CA LYS A 154 17.04 8.62 17.95
C LYS A 154 17.66 9.42 19.06
N SER A 155 18.21 10.57 18.72
CA SER A 155 18.80 11.51 19.68
C SER A 155 18.67 12.94 19.17
N ALA A 156 19.03 13.91 20.00
CA ALA A 156 19.08 15.31 19.65
C ALA A 156 20.38 15.92 20.16
N VAL A 157 21.06 16.69 19.31
CA VAL A 157 22.26 17.44 19.64
C VAL A 157 22.10 18.86 19.10
N GLU A 158 22.26 19.86 19.96
CA GLU A 158 22.22 21.29 19.60
C GLU A 158 20.96 21.71 18.80
N GLY A 159 19.80 21.09 19.11
CA GLY A 159 18.55 21.39 18.44
C GLY A 159 18.27 20.54 17.18
N VAL A 160 19.28 19.86 16.66
CA VAL A 160 19.12 18.92 15.53
C VAL A 160 18.72 17.55 16.07
N ARG A 161 17.60 17.03 15.62
CA ARG A 161 17.14 15.66 15.92
C ARG A 161 17.56 14.72 14.80
N TYR A 162 18.12 13.59 15.14
CA TYR A 162 18.49 12.57 14.20
C TYR A 162 17.94 11.21 14.62
N HIS A 163 17.66 10.38 13.62
CA HIS A 163 17.29 9.00 13.84
C HIS A 163 17.95 8.10 12.81
N VAL A 164 18.24 6.88 13.24
CA VAL A 164 18.76 5.78 12.42
C VAL A 164 17.90 4.57 12.71
N ASP A 165 17.38 3.93 11.68
CA ASP A 165 16.57 2.72 11.83
C ASP A 165 17.10 1.62 10.92
N TYR A 166 17.05 0.40 11.41
CA TYR A 166 17.26 -0.82 10.65
C TYR A 166 16.02 -1.70 10.78
N GLY A 167 15.58 -2.24 9.67
CA GLY A 167 14.47 -3.19 9.58
C GLY A 167 14.87 -4.42 8.77
N TRP A 168 14.39 -5.55 9.21
CA TRP A 168 14.50 -6.84 8.57
C TRP A 168 13.11 -7.46 8.41
N ALA A 169 12.88 -8.14 7.30
CA ALA A 169 11.66 -8.88 7.02
C ALA A 169 11.99 -10.20 6.32
N ASP A 170 11.46 -11.29 6.86
CA ASP A 170 11.45 -12.59 6.24
C ASP A 170 10.50 -12.57 5.03
N GLN A 171 11.00 -13.02 3.89
CA GLN A 171 10.25 -13.10 2.63
C GLN A 171 10.05 -14.58 2.19
N GLY A 172 10.09 -15.50 3.14
CA GLY A 172 9.86 -16.92 2.89
C GLY A 172 10.81 -17.53 1.86
N ARG A 173 10.31 -17.86 0.66
CA ARG A 173 11.12 -18.42 -0.43
C ARG A 173 12.00 -17.40 -1.15
N LEU A 174 11.75 -16.13 -0.96
CA LEU A 174 12.60 -15.05 -1.44
C LEU A 174 13.67 -14.73 -0.40
N GLU A 175 14.71 -14.02 -0.80
CA GLU A 175 15.73 -13.57 0.16
C GLU A 175 15.16 -12.49 1.09
N ASP A 176 15.68 -12.45 2.33
CA ASP A 176 15.29 -11.49 3.34
C ASP A 176 15.47 -10.04 2.87
N THR A 177 14.56 -9.18 3.27
CA THR A 177 14.66 -7.76 2.97
C THR A 177 15.29 -7.01 4.14
N HIS A 178 16.35 -6.25 3.84
CA HIS A 178 17.03 -5.37 4.77
C HIS A 178 16.79 -3.91 4.38
N ARG A 179 16.40 -3.08 5.35
CA ARG A 179 16.13 -1.66 5.13
C ARG A 179 16.86 -0.81 6.15
N PHE A 180 17.62 0.17 5.67
CA PHE A 180 18.26 1.18 6.50
C PHE A 180 17.64 2.54 6.20
N SER A 181 17.39 3.32 7.24
CA SER A 181 16.97 4.70 7.10
C SER A 181 17.72 5.63 8.06
N PHE A 182 17.95 6.83 7.57
CA PHE A 182 18.57 7.93 8.34
C PHE A 182 17.77 9.20 8.10
N GLY A 183 17.50 9.96 9.13
CA GLY A 183 16.78 11.23 9.01
C GLY A 183 17.30 12.28 9.97
N LEU A 184 17.24 13.53 9.52
CA LEU A 184 17.60 14.75 10.26
C LEU A 184 16.41 15.69 10.28
N LEU A 185 16.18 16.33 11.42
CA LEU A 185 15.19 17.37 11.63
C LEU A 185 15.85 18.55 12.35
N PHE A 186 15.80 19.74 11.73
CA PHE A 186 16.34 20.99 12.30
C PHE A 186 15.22 21.81 12.93
#